data_41f4d3af91cdf5e833410e33035fcc4f
#
_entry.id   41f4d3af91cdf5e833410e33035fcc4f
#
_cell.length_a   1.000
_cell.length_b   1.000
_cell.length_c   1.000
_cell.angle_alpha   90.00
_cell.angle_beta   90.00
_cell.angle_gamma   90.00
#
_symmetry.space_group_name_H-M   'P 1'
#
loop_
_entity.id
_entity.type
_entity.pdbx_description
1 polymer ?
#
loop_
_entity_poly.entity_id
_entity_poly.type
_entity_poly.pdbx_seq_one_letter_code
_entity_poly.pdbx_strand_id
1 'polypeptide(L)'
;MIDNMKKNLIIFILSFMPLFVMAQKEYKLVDQFPKDKPIWMTDGMRKGFLFKQANHMPTIEDAQNAVMSSLLNDIASSVSVVVTGGIVDIIDWDLVELDGKTKEEYVETIEKNTTTKIANMPAFQGISLSKADVYYEHYVHKKTKESYYDYYILYPFSDIELQELIDTYNTQEKVINDKIDNYKNILDDIDEIDVLLENISQMRTMKEENKDDYTKYTELESINTMYTDVIKAIYIEV
;
A
#
# COMPACT_ATOMS: atom_id res chain seq x y z
N MET A 1 24.17 34.77 19.45
CA MET A 1 24.08 33.36 19.82
C MET A 1 23.73 32.43 18.67
N ILE A 2 22.89 32.85 17.74
CA ILE A 2 22.46 32.06 16.53
C ILE A 2 23.60 31.86 15.51
N ASP A 3 24.52 32.82 15.37
CA ASP A 3 25.63 32.74 14.40
C ASP A 3 26.72 31.71 14.78
N ASN A 4 26.93 31.47 16.06
CA ASN A 4 27.88 30.45 16.52
C ASN A 4 27.33 29.02 16.36
N MET A 5 26.01 28.83 16.44
CA MET A 5 25.36 27.54 16.16
C MET A 5 25.45 27.12 14.69
N LYS A 6 25.29 28.09 13.76
CA LYS A 6 25.41 27.81 12.32
C LYS A 6 26.85 27.45 11.94
N LYS A 7 27.86 28.13 12.47
CA LYS A 7 29.26 27.80 12.25
C LYS A 7 29.64 26.40 12.78
N ASN A 8 29.16 26.05 13.97
CA ASN A 8 29.42 24.72 14.56
C ASN A 8 28.70 23.60 13.78
N LEU A 9 27.49 23.84 13.22
CA LEU A 9 26.75 22.89 12.41
C LEU A 9 27.46 22.64 11.07
N ILE A 10 27.99 23.68 10.43
CA ILE A 10 28.73 23.57 9.16
C ILE A 10 30.06 22.81 9.37
N ILE A 11 30.75 23.03 10.49
CA ILE A 11 32.00 22.32 10.83
C ILE A 11 31.69 20.83 11.12
N PHE A 12 30.55 20.50 11.73
CA PHE A 12 30.14 19.13 12.03
C PHE A 12 29.79 18.37 10.73
N ILE A 13 29.12 19.02 9.76
CA ILE A 13 28.80 18.41 8.45
C ILE A 13 30.06 18.19 7.61
N LEU A 14 31.01 19.14 7.64
CA LEU A 14 32.28 19.01 6.94
C LEU A 14 33.24 17.97 7.53
N SER A 15 33.14 17.69 8.86
CA SER A 15 33.99 16.68 9.51
C SER A 15 33.49 15.24 9.28
N PHE A 16 32.21 15.04 8.94
CA PHE A 16 31.64 13.71 8.62
C PHE A 16 31.83 13.31 7.15
N MET A 17 32.00 14.27 6.22
CA MET A 17 32.21 13.98 4.80
C MET A 17 33.43 13.08 4.49
N PRO A 18 34.59 13.21 5.13
CA PRO A 18 35.73 12.37 4.78
C PRO A 18 35.61 10.91 5.25
N LEU A 19 34.76 10.60 6.22
CA LEU A 19 34.60 9.21 6.70
C LEU A 19 33.84 8.34 5.68
N PHE A 20 32.87 8.90 4.96
CA PHE A 20 32.15 8.17 3.91
C PHE A 20 33.01 7.89 2.67
N VAL A 21 33.91 8.81 2.32
CA VAL A 21 34.85 8.63 1.18
C VAL A 21 35.92 7.59 1.46
N MET A 22 36.29 7.39 2.74
CA MET A 22 37.28 6.38 3.13
C MET A 22 36.69 4.95 3.12
N ALA A 23 35.42 4.78 3.48
CA ALA A 23 34.75 3.47 3.48
C ALA A 23 34.67 2.86 2.05
N GLN A 24 34.39 3.69 1.04
CA GLN A 24 34.34 3.21 -0.35
C GLN A 24 35.68 2.70 -0.90
N LYS A 25 36.82 3.10 -0.34
CA LYS A 25 38.14 2.62 -0.76
C LYS A 25 38.44 1.18 -0.35
N GLU A 26 37.73 0.63 0.60
CA GLU A 26 37.95 -0.77 1.07
C GLU A 26 37.20 -1.79 0.22
N TYR A 27 36.16 -1.37 -0.48
CA TYR A 27 35.41 -2.21 -1.41
C TYR A 27 35.87 -1.99 -2.84
N LYS A 28 35.80 -3.05 -3.63
CA LYS A 28 36.10 -3.05 -5.05
C LYS A 28 34.87 -3.47 -5.81
N LEU A 29 34.45 -2.68 -6.80
CA LEU A 29 33.47 -3.08 -7.80
C LEU A 29 34.02 -4.29 -8.56
N VAL A 30 33.31 -5.42 -8.53
CA VAL A 30 33.72 -6.68 -9.17
C VAL A 30 32.81 -7.07 -10.31
N ASP A 31 31.55 -6.64 -10.27
CA ASP A 31 30.56 -6.89 -11.32
C ASP A 31 29.54 -5.76 -11.39
N GLN A 32 28.97 -5.52 -12.56
CA GLN A 32 27.87 -4.59 -12.79
C GLN A 32 27.11 -4.96 -14.05
N PHE A 33 25.83 -4.64 -14.09
CA PHE A 33 24.99 -4.86 -15.26
C PHE A 33 23.97 -3.72 -15.41
N PRO A 34 23.82 -3.16 -16.62
CA PRO A 34 24.70 -3.26 -17.77
C PRO A 34 26.10 -2.74 -17.47
N LYS A 35 27.06 -3.01 -18.38
CA LYS A 35 28.47 -2.57 -18.20
C LYS A 35 28.62 -1.07 -18.06
N ASP A 36 27.84 -0.33 -18.82
CA ASP A 36 27.83 1.14 -18.77
C ASP A 36 26.67 1.60 -17.88
N LYS A 37 26.94 2.55 -17.00
CA LYS A 37 25.93 3.14 -16.13
C LYS A 37 24.86 3.82 -16.99
N PRO A 38 23.57 3.42 -16.84
CA PRO A 38 22.50 3.97 -17.66
C PRO A 38 22.31 5.47 -17.45
N ILE A 39 21.94 6.16 -18.52
CA ILE A 39 21.70 7.62 -18.48
C ILE A 39 20.60 7.98 -17.47
N TRP A 40 19.59 7.14 -17.32
CA TRP A 40 18.50 7.38 -16.37
C TRP A 40 18.95 7.43 -14.90
N MET A 41 20.14 6.92 -14.57
CA MET A 41 20.76 7.06 -13.24
C MET A 41 21.25 8.50 -12.96
N THR A 42 21.41 9.32 -13.97
CA THR A 42 21.96 10.69 -13.86
C THR A 42 20.96 11.77 -14.24
N ASP A 43 19.97 11.46 -15.07
CA ASP A 43 19.03 12.45 -15.63
C ASP A 43 17.92 12.90 -14.66
N GLY A 44 17.86 12.32 -13.46
CA GLY A 44 16.82 12.63 -12.47
C GLY A 44 15.47 11.95 -12.75
N MET A 45 14.45 12.35 -11.99
CA MET A 45 13.11 11.77 -12.10
C MET A 45 12.49 12.07 -13.47
N ARG A 46 12.01 11.01 -14.14
CA ARG A 46 11.26 11.10 -15.40
C ARG A 46 9.78 10.97 -15.12
N LYS A 47 8.96 11.84 -15.71
CA LYS A 47 7.49 11.70 -15.66
C LYS A 47 7.07 10.35 -16.26
N GLY A 48 6.17 9.64 -15.61
CA GLY A 48 5.70 8.32 -16.03
C GLY A 48 6.64 7.18 -15.65
N PHE A 49 7.59 7.41 -14.74
CA PHE A 49 8.49 6.38 -14.23
C PHE A 49 8.69 6.52 -12.74
N LEU A 50 8.84 5.37 -12.07
CA LEU A 50 9.24 5.26 -10.68
C LEU A 50 10.68 4.77 -10.58
N PHE A 51 11.52 5.54 -9.90
CA PHE A 51 12.89 5.15 -9.58
C PHE A 51 12.92 4.50 -8.20
N LYS A 52 13.52 3.30 -8.08
CA LYS A 52 13.73 2.60 -6.82
C LYS A 52 15.15 2.10 -6.71
N GLN A 53 15.64 2.03 -5.47
CA GLN A 53 16.97 1.53 -5.17
C GLN A 53 17.00 0.74 -3.87
N ALA A 54 17.89 -0.25 -3.80
CA ALA A 54 18.28 -0.95 -2.60
C ALA A 54 19.81 -0.99 -2.54
N ASN A 55 20.38 -0.49 -1.46
CA ASN A 55 21.82 -0.36 -1.32
C ASN A 55 22.33 -1.30 -0.22
N HIS A 56 23.57 -1.76 -0.39
CA HIS A 56 24.30 -2.60 0.59
C HIS A 56 23.56 -3.90 0.94
N MET A 57 22.87 -4.50 -0.02
CA MET A 57 22.16 -5.77 0.19
C MET A 57 23.12 -6.96 0.09
N PRO A 58 22.98 -7.98 0.96
CA PRO A 58 23.92 -9.09 1.01
C PRO A 58 23.89 -9.96 -0.26
N THR A 59 22.71 -10.07 -0.88
CA THR A 59 22.55 -10.83 -2.14
C THR A 59 21.77 -9.99 -3.17
N ILE A 60 21.90 -10.37 -4.43
CA ILE A 60 21.12 -9.75 -5.51
C ILE A 60 19.61 -10.02 -5.35
N GLU A 61 19.25 -11.18 -4.82
CA GLU A 61 17.86 -11.56 -4.55
C GLU A 61 17.25 -10.68 -3.46
N ASP A 62 17.98 -10.43 -2.36
CA ASP A 62 17.55 -9.51 -1.30
C ASP A 62 17.35 -8.09 -1.85
N ALA A 63 18.26 -7.65 -2.74
CA ALA A 63 18.17 -6.35 -3.37
C ALA A 63 16.94 -6.22 -4.28
N GLN A 64 16.67 -7.26 -5.09
CA GLN A 64 15.48 -7.34 -5.94
C GLN A 64 14.19 -7.33 -5.12
N ASN A 65 14.14 -8.12 -4.04
CA ASN A 65 12.99 -8.18 -3.15
C ASN A 65 12.72 -6.84 -2.44
N ALA A 66 13.77 -6.19 -1.97
CA ALA A 66 13.68 -4.88 -1.31
C ALA A 66 13.15 -3.80 -2.27
N VAL A 67 13.68 -3.75 -3.49
CA VAL A 67 13.27 -2.81 -4.53
C VAL A 67 11.80 -3.08 -4.94
N MET A 68 11.44 -4.36 -5.13
CA MET A 68 10.08 -4.74 -5.50
C MET A 68 9.08 -4.36 -4.41
N SER A 69 9.39 -4.64 -3.16
CA SER A 69 8.55 -4.24 -2.02
C SER A 69 8.38 -2.72 -1.95
N SER A 70 9.46 -1.97 -2.15
CA SER A 70 9.40 -0.50 -2.18
C SER A 70 8.56 0.02 -3.34
N LEU A 71 8.68 -0.59 -4.54
CA LEU A 71 7.89 -0.24 -5.72
C LEU A 71 6.39 -0.46 -5.47
N LEU A 72 6.03 -1.65 -4.98
CA LEU A 72 4.64 -2.00 -4.70
C LEU A 72 4.02 -1.08 -3.63
N ASN A 73 4.77 -0.79 -2.58
CA ASN A 73 4.32 0.12 -1.53
C ASN A 73 4.05 1.53 -2.08
N ASP A 74 4.92 2.06 -2.92
CA ASP A 74 4.72 3.40 -3.50
C ASP A 74 3.51 3.44 -4.44
N ILE A 75 3.33 2.41 -5.27
CA ILE A 75 2.18 2.33 -6.17
C ILE A 75 0.90 2.21 -5.34
N ALA A 76 0.87 1.32 -4.33
CA ALA A 76 -0.28 1.16 -3.45
C ALA A 76 -0.63 2.45 -2.71
N SER A 77 0.38 3.14 -2.17
CA SER A 77 0.19 4.43 -1.50
C SER A 77 -0.32 5.51 -2.47
N SER A 78 0.17 5.54 -3.71
CA SER A 78 -0.28 6.51 -4.71
C SER A 78 -1.77 6.32 -5.05
N VAL A 79 -2.21 5.08 -5.22
CA VAL A 79 -3.64 4.75 -5.42
C VAL A 79 -4.45 5.09 -4.16
N SER A 80 -3.94 4.70 -2.98
CA SER A 80 -4.60 4.89 -1.69
C SER A 80 -4.86 6.37 -1.40
N VAL A 81 -3.90 7.24 -1.64
CA VAL A 81 -4.05 8.70 -1.44
C VAL A 81 -5.22 9.25 -2.24
N VAL A 82 -5.34 8.86 -3.51
CA VAL A 82 -6.45 9.35 -4.37
C VAL A 82 -7.79 8.79 -3.89
N VAL A 83 -7.85 7.49 -3.61
CA VAL A 83 -9.07 6.81 -3.17
C VAL A 83 -9.51 7.30 -1.80
N THR A 84 -8.60 7.39 -0.83
CA THR A 84 -8.88 7.87 0.53
C THR A 84 -9.34 9.33 0.51
N GLY A 85 -8.73 10.18 -0.32
CA GLY A 85 -9.19 11.55 -0.51
C GLY A 85 -10.66 11.61 -0.93
N GLY A 86 -11.06 10.80 -1.92
CA GLY A 86 -12.46 10.70 -2.33
C GLY A 86 -13.39 10.17 -1.24
N ILE A 87 -12.94 9.23 -0.40
CA ILE A 87 -13.72 8.72 0.74
C ILE A 87 -13.89 9.82 1.81
N VAL A 88 -12.81 10.50 2.17
CA VAL A 88 -12.80 11.54 3.21
C VAL A 88 -13.70 12.71 2.83
N ASP A 89 -13.76 13.06 1.54
CA ASP A 89 -14.59 14.16 1.03
C ASP A 89 -16.10 13.91 1.20
N ILE A 90 -16.54 12.65 1.30
CA ILE A 90 -17.95 12.28 1.46
C ILE A 90 -18.33 11.92 2.90
N ILE A 91 -17.37 11.87 3.83
CA ILE A 91 -17.64 11.54 5.25
C ILE A 91 -18.42 12.67 5.91
N ASP A 92 -19.59 12.35 6.45
CA ASP A 92 -20.29 13.21 7.39
C ASP A 92 -19.70 13.03 8.80
N TRP A 93 -18.79 13.93 9.15
CA TRP A 93 -18.04 13.87 10.41
C TRP A 93 -18.87 14.02 11.67
N ASP A 94 -20.11 14.53 11.54
CA ASP A 94 -21.02 14.67 12.68
C ASP A 94 -21.70 13.33 13.03
N LEU A 95 -21.67 12.36 12.09
CA LEU A 95 -22.22 11.02 12.26
C LEU A 95 -21.19 9.96 12.61
N VAL A 96 -19.89 10.28 12.53
CA VAL A 96 -18.81 9.29 12.77
C VAL A 96 -18.49 9.20 14.25
N GLU A 97 -18.66 8.00 14.83
CA GLU A 97 -18.12 7.66 16.15
C GLU A 97 -16.60 7.41 16.04
N LEU A 98 -15.83 8.31 16.62
CA LEU A 98 -14.36 8.24 16.53
C LEU A 98 -13.71 7.32 17.58
N ASP A 99 -14.47 6.72 18.49
CA ASP A 99 -13.96 5.82 19.56
C ASP A 99 -12.74 6.39 20.31
N GLY A 100 -12.73 7.69 20.54
CA GLY A 100 -11.65 8.40 21.20
C GLY A 100 -10.44 8.73 20.32
N LYS A 101 -10.49 8.45 19.02
CA LYS A 101 -9.48 8.85 18.03
C LYS A 101 -9.71 10.29 17.56
N THR A 102 -8.67 10.93 17.05
CA THR A 102 -8.82 12.17 16.29
C THR A 102 -9.30 11.89 14.86
N LYS A 103 -9.76 12.92 14.15
CA LYS A 103 -10.11 12.79 12.72
C LYS A 103 -8.90 12.36 11.88
N GLU A 104 -7.73 12.88 12.20
CA GLU A 104 -6.46 12.55 11.56
C GLU A 104 -6.12 11.06 11.74
N GLU A 105 -6.22 10.53 12.96
CA GLU A 105 -5.97 9.10 13.26
C GLU A 105 -6.98 8.19 12.55
N TYR A 106 -8.22 8.66 12.39
CA TYR A 106 -9.24 7.93 11.64
C TYR A 106 -8.91 7.90 10.14
N VAL A 107 -8.51 9.03 9.55
CA VAL A 107 -8.07 9.11 8.15
C VAL A 107 -6.84 8.22 7.89
N GLU A 108 -5.85 8.25 8.77
CA GLU A 108 -4.67 7.36 8.69
C GLU A 108 -5.08 5.87 8.72
N THR A 109 -6.09 5.53 9.51
CA THR A 109 -6.62 4.16 9.56
C THR A 109 -7.26 3.76 8.22
N ILE A 110 -8.07 4.65 7.62
CA ILE A 110 -8.67 4.44 6.30
C ILE A 110 -7.57 4.27 5.25
N GLU A 111 -6.58 5.15 5.22
CA GLU A 111 -5.48 5.11 4.26
C GLU A 111 -4.68 3.80 4.36
N LYS A 112 -4.33 3.38 5.57
CA LYS A 112 -3.63 2.12 5.80
C LYS A 112 -4.43 0.92 5.32
N ASN A 113 -5.72 0.86 5.64
CA ASN A 113 -6.60 -0.23 5.22
C ASN A 113 -6.77 -0.25 3.70
N THR A 114 -6.97 0.91 3.09
CA THR A 114 -7.06 1.07 1.63
C THR A 114 -5.77 0.62 0.96
N THR A 115 -4.61 1.04 1.46
CA THR A 115 -3.31 0.61 0.96
C THR A 115 -3.15 -0.92 1.02
N THR A 116 -3.56 -1.54 2.12
CA THR A 116 -3.51 -2.99 2.28
C THR A 116 -4.44 -3.71 1.30
N LYS A 117 -5.65 -3.21 1.10
CA LYS A 117 -6.59 -3.76 0.11
C LYS A 117 -6.03 -3.69 -1.31
N ILE A 118 -5.49 -2.51 -1.69
CA ILE A 118 -4.90 -2.30 -3.00
C ILE A 118 -3.74 -3.26 -3.23
N ALA A 119 -2.84 -3.42 -2.27
CA ALA A 119 -1.71 -4.34 -2.37
C ALA A 119 -2.12 -5.81 -2.58
N ASN A 120 -3.32 -6.20 -2.12
CA ASN A 120 -3.87 -7.53 -2.28
C ASN A 120 -4.70 -7.71 -3.56
N MET A 121 -4.92 -6.65 -4.36
CA MET A 121 -5.68 -6.77 -5.62
C MET A 121 -4.95 -7.62 -6.65
N PRO A 122 -5.66 -8.46 -7.42
CA PRO A 122 -5.06 -9.25 -8.50
C PRO A 122 -4.29 -8.40 -9.52
N ALA A 123 -4.74 -7.17 -9.79
CA ALA A 123 -4.07 -6.24 -10.69
C ALA A 123 -2.65 -5.89 -10.21
N PHE A 124 -2.43 -5.85 -8.90
CA PHE A 124 -1.13 -5.62 -8.29
C PHE A 124 -0.14 -6.77 -8.50
N GLN A 125 -0.63 -8.00 -8.58
CA GLN A 125 0.19 -9.20 -8.82
C GLN A 125 0.81 -9.23 -10.23
N GLY A 126 0.29 -8.43 -11.16
CA GLY A 126 0.85 -8.24 -12.49
C GLY A 126 2.07 -7.29 -12.55
N ILE A 127 2.36 -6.57 -11.47
CA ILE A 127 3.52 -5.69 -11.36
C ILE A 127 4.76 -6.55 -11.12
N SER A 128 5.74 -6.45 -12.03
CA SER A 128 6.96 -7.27 -11.94
C SER A 128 8.18 -6.52 -12.47
N LEU A 129 9.36 -6.88 -11.96
CA LEU A 129 10.63 -6.29 -12.40
C LEU A 129 10.95 -6.54 -13.87
N SER A 130 10.25 -7.46 -14.53
CA SER A 130 10.45 -7.75 -15.96
C SER A 130 10.16 -6.55 -16.88
N LYS A 131 9.38 -5.58 -16.40
CA LYS A 131 9.07 -4.33 -17.12
C LYS A 131 10.05 -3.20 -16.81
N ALA A 132 10.91 -3.37 -15.81
CA ALA A 132 11.82 -2.32 -15.36
C ALA A 132 13.13 -2.33 -16.14
N ASP A 133 13.68 -1.14 -16.37
CA ASP A 133 15.10 -1.00 -16.67
C ASP A 133 15.87 -1.22 -15.37
N VAL A 134 16.88 -2.07 -15.43
CA VAL A 134 17.65 -2.50 -14.25
C VAL A 134 19.11 -2.10 -14.38
N TYR A 135 19.68 -1.67 -13.26
CA TYR A 135 21.11 -1.50 -13.10
C TYR A 135 21.53 -2.03 -11.72
N TYR A 136 22.64 -2.77 -11.65
CA TYR A 136 23.22 -3.15 -10.36
C TYR A 136 24.74 -3.04 -10.36
N GLU A 137 25.31 -2.87 -9.16
CA GLU A 137 26.72 -2.88 -8.86
C GLU A 137 26.96 -3.89 -7.75
N HIS A 138 27.99 -4.75 -7.94
CA HIS A 138 28.41 -5.73 -6.95
C HIS A 138 29.79 -5.36 -6.41
N TYR A 139 29.88 -5.17 -5.12
CA TYR A 139 31.09 -4.77 -4.41
C TYR A 139 31.58 -5.87 -3.51
N VAL A 140 32.91 -6.05 -3.42
CA VAL A 140 33.58 -7.01 -2.54
C VAL A 140 34.65 -6.30 -1.71
N HIS A 141 34.63 -6.52 -0.41
CA HIS A 141 35.65 -6.01 0.49
C HIS A 141 36.99 -6.68 0.22
N LYS A 142 38.05 -5.88 0.07
CA LYS A 142 39.38 -6.38 -0.37
C LYS A 142 40.00 -7.40 0.58
N LYS A 143 39.78 -7.23 1.90
CA LYS A 143 40.39 -8.07 2.95
C LYS A 143 39.45 -9.17 3.44
N THR A 144 38.23 -8.80 3.89
CA THR A 144 37.30 -9.75 4.53
C THR A 144 36.54 -10.61 3.53
N LYS A 145 36.48 -10.19 2.23
CA LYS A 145 35.70 -10.85 1.18
C LYS A 145 34.18 -10.73 1.36
N GLU A 146 33.72 -9.97 2.33
CA GLU A 146 32.32 -9.60 2.43
C GLU A 146 31.90 -8.85 1.18
N SER A 147 30.66 -9.07 0.74
CA SER A 147 30.16 -8.45 -0.48
C SER A 147 28.78 -7.86 -0.24
N TYR A 148 28.44 -6.90 -1.09
CA TYR A 148 27.10 -6.34 -1.16
C TYR A 148 26.74 -5.92 -2.58
N TYR A 149 25.44 -5.76 -2.81
CA TYR A 149 24.85 -5.28 -4.04
C TYR A 149 24.15 -3.94 -3.80
N ASP A 150 24.39 -2.99 -4.73
CA ASP A 150 23.56 -1.82 -4.92
C ASP A 150 22.72 -2.07 -6.18
N TYR A 151 21.39 -1.99 -6.05
CA TYR A 151 20.45 -2.36 -7.08
C TYR A 151 19.47 -1.23 -7.36
N TYR A 152 19.25 -0.93 -8.62
CA TYR A 152 18.49 0.22 -9.06
C TYR A 152 17.53 -0.20 -10.17
N ILE A 153 16.33 0.36 -10.16
CA ILE A 153 15.36 0.19 -11.23
C ILE A 153 14.76 1.52 -11.66
N LEU A 154 14.40 1.58 -12.93
CA LEU A 154 13.48 2.57 -13.48
C LEU A 154 12.26 1.82 -14.01
N TYR A 155 11.15 1.92 -13.30
CA TYR A 155 9.91 1.21 -13.61
C TYR A 155 8.95 2.14 -14.35
N PRO A 156 8.43 1.79 -15.55
CA PRO A 156 7.41 2.58 -16.22
C PRO A 156 6.11 2.52 -15.42
N PHE A 157 5.60 3.68 -15.01
CA PHE A 157 4.33 3.81 -14.31
C PHE A 157 3.70 5.14 -14.66
N SER A 158 2.76 5.11 -15.58
CA SER A 158 2.10 6.29 -16.13
C SER A 158 0.88 6.70 -15.32
N ASP A 159 0.41 7.94 -15.53
CA ASP A 159 -0.85 8.44 -14.98
C ASP A 159 -2.04 7.56 -15.44
N ILE A 160 -1.95 6.90 -16.61
CA ILE A 160 -2.97 5.98 -17.12
C ILE A 160 -2.98 4.69 -16.29
N GLU A 161 -1.82 4.09 -16.02
CA GLU A 161 -1.75 2.88 -15.20
C GLU A 161 -2.21 3.14 -13.76
N LEU A 162 -1.89 4.32 -13.21
CA LEU A 162 -2.44 4.75 -11.93
C LEU A 162 -3.96 4.82 -11.96
N GLN A 163 -4.54 5.44 -13.00
CA GLN A 163 -5.99 5.56 -13.14
C GLN A 163 -6.68 4.19 -13.31
N GLU A 164 -6.09 3.27 -14.08
CA GLU A 164 -6.59 1.91 -14.24
C GLU A 164 -6.65 1.14 -12.91
N LEU A 165 -5.66 1.33 -12.03
CA LEU A 165 -5.67 0.73 -10.68
C LEU A 165 -6.76 1.35 -9.80
N ILE A 166 -6.95 2.68 -9.87
CA ILE A 166 -8.01 3.39 -9.16
C ILE A 166 -9.39 2.89 -9.62
N ASP A 167 -9.61 2.80 -10.92
CA ASP A 167 -10.87 2.35 -11.51
C ASP A 167 -11.17 0.88 -11.14
N THR A 168 -10.13 0.04 -11.11
CA THR A 168 -10.24 -1.35 -10.68
C THR A 168 -10.65 -1.45 -9.22
N TYR A 169 -10.02 -0.67 -8.34
CA TYR A 169 -10.39 -0.58 -6.93
C TYR A 169 -11.84 -0.13 -6.77
N ASN A 170 -12.22 0.98 -7.39
CA ASN A 170 -13.57 1.52 -7.30
C ASN A 170 -14.64 0.54 -7.81
N THR A 171 -14.31 -0.23 -8.85
CA THR A 171 -15.21 -1.26 -9.39
C THR A 171 -15.42 -2.39 -8.38
N GLN A 172 -14.36 -2.85 -7.72
CA GLN A 172 -14.45 -3.88 -6.68
C GLN A 172 -15.22 -3.39 -5.46
N GLU A 173 -14.95 -2.18 -5.01
CA GLU A 173 -15.67 -1.56 -3.90
C GLU A 173 -17.16 -1.41 -4.20
N LYS A 174 -17.49 -1.00 -5.44
CA LYS A 174 -18.89 -0.89 -5.87
C LYS A 174 -19.61 -2.23 -5.80
N VAL A 175 -18.99 -3.32 -6.26
CA VAL A 175 -19.62 -4.66 -6.18
C VAL A 175 -19.92 -5.06 -4.73
N ILE A 176 -19.03 -4.71 -3.79
CA ILE A 176 -19.25 -4.98 -2.36
C ILE A 176 -20.41 -4.13 -1.83
N ASN A 177 -20.40 -2.83 -2.12
CA ASN A 177 -21.45 -1.90 -1.67
C ASN A 177 -22.81 -2.28 -2.26
N ASP A 178 -22.88 -2.60 -3.55
CA ASP A 178 -24.12 -3.05 -4.21
C ASP A 178 -24.70 -4.31 -3.52
N LYS A 179 -23.85 -5.23 -3.05
CA LYS A 179 -24.30 -6.41 -2.28
C LYS A 179 -24.82 -6.03 -0.90
N ILE A 180 -24.12 -5.12 -0.20
CA ILE A 180 -24.56 -4.64 1.12
C ILE A 180 -25.92 -3.95 1.00
N ASP A 181 -26.08 -3.07 0.03
CA ASP A 181 -27.37 -2.40 -0.24
C ASP A 181 -28.45 -3.39 -0.63
N ASN A 182 -28.13 -4.43 -1.40
CA ASN A 182 -29.09 -5.48 -1.73
C ASN A 182 -29.60 -6.19 -0.46
N TYR A 183 -28.73 -6.56 0.47
CA TYR A 183 -29.16 -7.18 1.73
C TYR A 183 -30.11 -6.29 2.54
N LYS A 184 -29.90 -4.97 2.55
CA LYS A 184 -30.82 -4.03 3.21
C LYS A 184 -32.18 -4.01 2.52
N ASN A 185 -32.17 -3.87 1.18
CA ASN A 185 -33.36 -3.63 0.40
C ASN A 185 -34.30 -4.83 0.32
N ILE A 186 -33.75 -6.06 0.35
CA ILE A 186 -34.58 -7.28 0.20
C ILE A 186 -35.10 -7.82 1.54
N LEU A 187 -34.65 -7.30 2.68
CA LEU A 187 -35.01 -7.86 3.98
C LEU A 187 -36.52 -7.90 4.21
N ASP A 188 -37.24 -6.85 3.81
CA ASP A 188 -38.69 -6.74 3.97
C ASP A 188 -39.49 -7.63 3.00
N ASP A 189 -38.83 -8.14 1.95
CA ASP A 189 -39.45 -8.96 0.90
C ASP A 189 -39.17 -10.47 1.07
N ILE A 190 -38.43 -10.87 2.13
CA ILE A 190 -38.07 -12.26 2.34
C ILE A 190 -39.07 -12.95 3.30
N ASP A 191 -39.85 -13.87 2.75
CA ASP A 191 -40.83 -14.68 3.51
C ASP A 191 -40.27 -16.04 3.94
N GLU A 192 -39.15 -16.48 3.33
CA GLU A 192 -38.58 -17.82 3.56
C GLU A 192 -37.39 -17.76 4.53
N ILE A 193 -37.50 -18.52 5.63
CA ILE A 193 -36.46 -18.61 6.67
C ILE A 193 -35.13 -19.11 6.10
N ASP A 194 -35.15 -20.05 5.17
CA ASP A 194 -33.93 -20.60 4.56
C ASP A 194 -33.15 -19.52 3.80
N VAL A 195 -33.85 -18.62 3.11
CA VAL A 195 -33.22 -17.47 2.41
C VAL A 195 -32.61 -16.48 3.40
N LEU A 196 -33.29 -16.22 4.51
CA LEU A 196 -32.74 -15.37 5.61
C LEU A 196 -31.45 -15.97 6.18
N LEU A 197 -31.45 -17.29 6.45
CA LEU A 197 -30.27 -17.99 6.99
C LEU A 197 -29.09 -18.00 5.99
N GLU A 198 -29.37 -18.20 4.72
CA GLU A 198 -28.35 -18.14 3.66
C GLU A 198 -27.72 -16.75 3.58
N ASN A 199 -28.54 -15.70 3.55
CA ASN A 199 -28.06 -14.31 3.53
C ASN A 199 -27.22 -13.98 4.78
N ILE A 200 -27.61 -14.42 5.96
CA ILE A 200 -26.81 -14.29 7.20
C ILE A 200 -25.45 -14.97 7.03
N SER A 201 -25.40 -16.16 6.46
CA SER A 201 -24.16 -16.90 6.23
C SER A 201 -23.23 -16.14 5.26
N GLN A 202 -23.79 -15.63 4.17
CA GLN A 202 -23.04 -14.84 3.17
C GLN A 202 -22.54 -13.52 3.78
N MET A 203 -23.36 -12.80 4.53
CA MET A 203 -22.94 -11.58 5.23
C MET A 203 -21.82 -11.81 6.24
N ARG A 204 -21.85 -12.94 6.97
CA ARG A 204 -20.76 -13.30 7.89
C ARG A 204 -19.44 -13.53 7.16
N THR A 205 -19.49 -14.23 6.03
CA THR A 205 -18.29 -14.40 5.17
C THR A 205 -17.77 -13.05 4.68
N MET A 206 -18.66 -12.22 4.14
CA MET A 206 -18.29 -10.87 3.67
C MET A 206 -17.75 -9.99 4.78
N LYS A 207 -18.28 -10.10 6.01
CA LYS A 207 -17.80 -9.40 7.19
C LYS A 207 -16.36 -9.80 7.53
N GLU A 208 -16.04 -11.09 7.52
CA GLU A 208 -14.68 -11.58 7.75
C GLU A 208 -13.70 -11.13 6.65
N GLU A 209 -14.13 -11.14 5.39
CA GLU A 209 -13.33 -10.66 4.26
C GLU A 209 -13.05 -9.14 4.34
N ASN A 210 -13.93 -8.37 4.98
CA ASN A 210 -13.82 -6.93 5.15
C ASN A 210 -13.57 -6.49 6.60
N LYS A 211 -13.04 -7.38 7.46
CA LYS A 211 -12.82 -7.09 8.89
C LYS A 211 -11.91 -5.88 9.17
N ASP A 212 -11.03 -5.56 8.25
CA ASP A 212 -10.12 -4.42 8.34
C ASP A 212 -10.76 -3.11 7.83
N ASP A 213 -11.96 -3.19 7.23
CA ASP A 213 -12.78 -2.04 6.84
C ASP A 213 -13.88 -1.83 7.88
N TYR A 214 -13.61 -0.96 8.84
CA TYR A 214 -14.52 -0.71 9.98
C TYR A 214 -15.93 -0.31 9.54
N THR A 215 -16.04 0.51 8.49
CA THR A 215 -17.34 0.98 7.99
C THR A 215 -18.17 -0.18 7.46
N LYS A 216 -17.62 -0.98 6.56
CA LYS A 216 -18.31 -2.15 6.00
C LYS A 216 -18.59 -3.22 7.05
N TYR A 217 -17.60 -3.45 7.93
CA TYR A 217 -17.76 -4.41 9.03
C TYR A 217 -18.95 -4.06 9.94
N THR A 218 -19.05 -2.79 10.36
CA THR A 218 -20.14 -2.29 11.23
C THR A 218 -21.48 -2.32 10.52
N GLU A 219 -21.50 -1.94 9.23
CA GLU A 219 -22.71 -1.96 8.42
C GLU A 219 -23.24 -3.37 8.23
N LEU A 220 -22.38 -4.33 7.87
CA LEU A 220 -22.72 -5.75 7.76
C LEU A 220 -23.18 -6.34 9.09
N GLU A 221 -22.59 -5.94 10.21
CA GLU A 221 -23.02 -6.35 11.55
C GLU A 221 -24.44 -5.84 11.88
N SER A 222 -24.71 -4.57 11.56
CA SER A 222 -26.02 -3.98 11.74
C SER A 222 -27.09 -4.72 10.94
N ILE A 223 -26.83 -4.97 9.65
CA ILE A 223 -27.76 -5.69 8.77
C ILE A 223 -27.96 -7.14 9.27
N ASN A 224 -26.87 -7.84 9.65
CA ASN A 224 -26.95 -9.19 10.20
C ASN A 224 -27.80 -9.25 11.47
N THR A 225 -27.76 -8.20 12.31
CA THR A 225 -28.62 -8.09 13.49
C THR A 225 -30.10 -7.95 13.09
N MET A 226 -30.40 -7.08 12.09
CA MET A 226 -31.78 -6.92 11.58
C MET A 226 -32.34 -8.25 11.06
N TYR A 227 -31.58 -9.02 10.26
CA TYR A 227 -31.98 -10.35 9.78
C TYR A 227 -32.22 -11.32 10.92
N THR A 228 -31.37 -11.30 11.94
CA THR A 228 -31.51 -12.16 13.13
C THR A 228 -32.76 -11.81 13.91
N ASP A 229 -33.13 -10.56 14.01
CA ASP A 229 -34.33 -10.11 14.72
C ASP A 229 -35.62 -10.47 13.97
N VAL A 230 -35.61 -10.42 12.62
CA VAL A 230 -36.72 -10.94 11.80
C VAL A 230 -36.93 -12.43 12.04
N ILE A 231 -35.86 -13.24 12.05
CA ILE A 231 -35.96 -14.68 12.34
C ILE A 231 -36.53 -14.93 13.73
N LYS A 232 -36.08 -14.20 14.76
CA LYS A 232 -36.62 -14.31 16.11
C LYS A 232 -38.11 -13.99 16.16
N ALA A 233 -38.54 -12.94 15.45
CA ALA A 233 -39.96 -12.57 15.38
C ALA A 233 -40.81 -13.71 14.80
N ILE A 234 -40.36 -14.32 13.68
CA ILE A 234 -41.05 -15.46 13.06
C ILE A 234 -41.19 -16.65 14.05
N TYR A 235 -40.14 -16.96 14.82
CA TYR A 235 -40.19 -18.07 15.79
C TYR A 235 -41.06 -17.79 17.03
N ILE A 236 -41.38 -16.54 17.34
CA ILE A 236 -42.24 -16.18 18.49
C ILE A 236 -43.72 -16.24 18.11
N GLU A 237 -44.06 -16.07 16.84
CA GLU A 237 -45.43 -16.09 16.34
C GLU A 237 -45.94 -17.51 16.05
N VAL A 238 -45.11 -18.54 16.15
CA VAL A 238 -45.47 -19.98 16.02
C VAL A 238 -45.59 -20.64 17.35
#